data_a46515c6d7da9264103da229339e3d4c
#
_entry.id   a46515c6d7da9264103da229339e3d4c
#
_cell.length_a   1.000
_cell.length_b   1.000
_cell.length_c   1.000
_cell.angle_alpha   90.00
_cell.angle_beta   90.00
_cell.angle_gamma   90.00
#
_symmetry.space_group_name_H-M   'P 1'
#
loop_
_entity.id
_entity.type
_entity.pdbx_description
1 polymer ?
#
loop_
_entity_poly.entity_id
_entity_poly.type
_entity_poly.pdbx_seq_one_letter_code
_entity_poly.pdbx_strand_id
1 'polypeptide(L)'
;MQDVASERAFYDDLFARKPDNEHITQGYDELHNTAFPTPPNGRVLDLGCGTGAHAIRLARRGCDVVAVDLSLAGVKAARERFRRDGRSAFFVVADAERLPFRDGAMSAVWSSLLLHHFPKLDRLPEELARVTTGKLVAFEPNAHNFLSWIAFNVVNVVWGLSTTTRNQRALFPGRLNRRMARAGFRVELLEFVHRPWQDDSQSVSFVRRVAEALMTVLPMRFRANKFLVRYNRAS
;
A
#
# COMPACT_ATOMS: atom_id res chain seq x y z
N MET A 1 5.30 12.55 -15.32
CA MET A 1 5.29 11.11 -15.66
C MET A 1 6.08 10.42 -14.57
N GLN A 2 5.62 9.29 -14.06
CA GLN A 2 6.36 8.49 -13.09
C GLN A 2 7.61 7.94 -13.78
N ASP A 3 8.75 8.04 -13.13
CA ASP A 3 9.98 7.40 -13.62
C ASP A 3 9.99 5.94 -13.16
N VAL A 4 9.37 5.09 -13.95
CA VAL A 4 9.23 3.64 -13.68
C VAL A 4 10.58 2.94 -13.58
N ALA A 5 11.58 3.38 -14.37
CA ALA A 5 12.91 2.75 -14.34
C ALA A 5 13.64 3.06 -13.04
N SER A 6 13.58 4.30 -12.58
CA SER A 6 14.17 4.72 -11.30
C SER A 6 13.48 4.05 -10.11
N GLU A 7 12.14 3.95 -10.13
CA GLU A 7 11.38 3.23 -9.10
C GLU A 7 11.80 1.75 -9.04
N ARG A 8 11.87 1.08 -10.18
CA ARG A 8 12.28 -0.31 -10.26
C ARG A 8 13.69 -0.52 -9.69
N ALA A 9 14.65 0.28 -10.13
CA ALA A 9 16.04 0.17 -9.67
C ALA A 9 16.17 0.37 -8.16
N PHE A 10 15.45 1.36 -7.61
CA PHE A 10 15.42 1.63 -6.19
C PHE A 10 14.89 0.45 -5.37
N TYR A 11 13.73 -0.11 -5.77
CA TYR A 11 13.12 -1.22 -5.04
C TYR A 11 13.82 -2.55 -5.26
N ASP A 12 14.43 -2.79 -6.42
CA ASP A 12 15.28 -3.97 -6.63
C ASP A 12 16.49 -3.95 -5.67
N ASP A 13 17.17 -2.82 -5.51
CA ASP A 13 18.27 -2.67 -4.58
C ASP A 13 17.80 -2.79 -3.11
N LEU A 14 16.69 -2.12 -2.74
CA LEU A 14 16.13 -2.17 -1.40
C LEU A 14 15.76 -3.59 -0.97
N PHE A 15 15.02 -4.32 -1.80
CA PHE A 15 14.56 -5.66 -1.47
C PHE A 15 15.66 -6.73 -1.59
N ALA A 16 16.68 -6.50 -2.42
CA ALA A 16 17.87 -7.35 -2.43
C ALA A 16 18.65 -7.28 -1.11
N ARG A 17 18.74 -6.07 -0.52
CA ARG A 17 19.41 -5.86 0.78
C ARG A 17 18.57 -6.29 1.98
N LYS A 18 17.24 -6.19 1.90
CA LYS A 18 16.31 -6.46 3.00
C LYS A 18 15.16 -7.39 2.55
N PRO A 19 15.44 -8.66 2.20
CA PRO A 19 14.43 -9.58 1.70
C PRO A 19 13.38 -9.96 2.76
N ASP A 20 13.74 -9.92 4.05
CA ASP A 20 12.87 -10.25 5.18
C ASP A 20 12.40 -8.99 5.93
N ASN A 21 12.00 -7.94 5.20
CA ASN A 21 11.52 -6.69 5.78
C ASN A 21 10.23 -6.93 6.60
N GLU A 22 10.38 -7.55 7.78
CA GLU A 22 9.28 -7.93 8.68
C GLU A 22 8.77 -6.78 9.55
N HIS A 23 9.47 -5.64 9.59
CA HIS A 23 9.12 -4.51 10.44
C HIS A 23 7.71 -3.94 10.21
N ILE A 24 7.04 -4.43 9.19
CA ILE A 24 5.68 -4.01 8.82
C ILE A 24 4.60 -4.87 9.50
N THR A 25 4.95 -5.89 10.31
CA THR A 25 4.04 -7.03 10.50
C THR A 25 3.16 -7.03 11.75
N GLN A 26 3.47 -6.32 12.83
CA GLN A 26 2.59 -6.28 14.00
C GLN A 26 1.33 -5.42 13.76
N GLY A 27 0.15 -5.98 14.05
CA GLY A 27 -1.14 -5.27 13.98
C GLY A 27 -1.73 -5.16 12.56
N TYR A 28 -1.18 -5.81 11.54
CA TYR A 28 -1.78 -5.84 10.20
C TYR A 28 -2.89 -6.89 10.06
N ASP A 29 -2.98 -7.86 10.96
CA ASP A 29 -4.07 -8.85 10.92
C ASP A 29 -5.43 -8.20 11.19
N GLU A 30 -5.50 -7.25 12.14
CA GLU A 30 -6.70 -6.43 12.35
C GLU A 30 -7.05 -5.61 11.11
N LEU A 31 -6.04 -5.02 10.46
CA LEU A 31 -6.23 -4.25 9.24
C LEU A 31 -6.81 -5.11 8.11
N HIS A 32 -6.30 -6.35 7.95
CA HIS A 32 -6.84 -7.31 6.98
C HIS A 32 -8.25 -7.76 7.35
N ASN A 33 -8.56 -7.91 8.64
CA ASN A 33 -9.91 -8.23 9.10
C ASN A 33 -10.89 -7.09 8.83
N THR A 34 -10.49 -5.85 9.09
CA THR A 34 -11.28 -4.66 8.73
C THR A 34 -11.47 -4.56 7.23
N ALA A 35 -10.41 -4.77 6.45
CA ALA A 35 -10.42 -4.69 5.00
C ALA A 35 -11.33 -5.74 4.35
N PHE A 36 -11.19 -6.98 4.79
CA PHE A 36 -11.94 -8.13 4.31
C PHE A 36 -12.47 -8.93 5.51
N PRO A 37 -13.60 -8.54 6.11
CA PRO A 37 -14.19 -9.29 7.24
C PRO A 37 -14.40 -10.77 6.90
N THR A 38 -14.81 -11.03 5.68
CA THR A 38 -14.86 -12.37 5.07
C THR A 38 -13.86 -12.42 3.93
N PRO A 39 -13.02 -13.47 3.83
CA PRO A 39 -12.13 -13.63 2.70
C PRO A 39 -12.89 -13.55 1.37
N PRO A 40 -12.43 -12.80 0.39
CA PRO A 40 -13.07 -12.72 -0.92
C PRO A 40 -13.06 -14.09 -1.61
N ASN A 41 -14.17 -14.46 -2.24
CA ASN A 41 -14.22 -15.61 -3.13
C ASN A 41 -13.50 -15.28 -4.45
N GLY A 42 -12.61 -16.19 -4.91
CA GLY A 42 -11.81 -16.01 -6.11
C GLY A 42 -10.48 -15.31 -5.85
N ARG A 43 -9.87 -14.79 -6.90
CA ARG A 43 -8.50 -14.26 -6.85
C ARG A 43 -8.42 -12.89 -6.21
N VAL A 44 -7.48 -12.76 -5.28
CA VAL A 44 -7.14 -11.49 -4.62
C VAL A 44 -5.79 -11.02 -5.13
N LEU A 45 -5.76 -9.86 -5.75
CA LEU A 45 -4.53 -9.19 -6.18
C LEU A 45 -3.90 -8.47 -4.99
N ASP A 46 -2.67 -8.83 -4.61
CA ASP A 46 -1.80 -8.01 -3.77
C ASP A 46 -0.93 -7.15 -4.68
N LEU A 47 -1.32 -5.88 -4.85
CA LEU A 47 -0.70 -4.93 -5.75
C LEU A 47 0.37 -4.12 -5.04
N GLY A 48 1.61 -4.18 -5.53
CA GLY A 48 2.79 -3.67 -4.84
C GLY A 48 3.17 -4.59 -3.67
N CYS A 49 3.25 -5.89 -3.94
CA CYS A 49 3.41 -6.91 -2.89
C CYS A 49 4.77 -6.84 -2.16
N GLY A 50 5.78 -6.16 -2.74
CA GLY A 50 7.13 -6.12 -2.21
C GLY A 50 7.65 -7.52 -1.88
N THR A 51 8.09 -7.73 -0.65
CA THR A 51 8.57 -9.03 -0.15
C THR A 51 7.46 -9.99 0.30
N GLY A 52 6.19 -9.70 -0.01
CA GLY A 52 5.04 -10.59 0.21
C GLY A 52 4.47 -10.62 1.62
N ALA A 53 4.73 -9.60 2.44
CA ALA A 53 4.27 -9.54 3.83
C ALA A 53 2.74 -9.51 3.97
N HIS A 54 2.04 -8.84 3.06
CA HIS A 54 0.57 -8.82 3.00
C HIS A 54 0.02 -10.04 2.24
N ALA A 55 0.65 -10.40 1.11
CA ALA A 55 0.28 -11.55 0.31
C ALA A 55 0.17 -12.84 1.15
N ILE A 56 1.18 -13.12 1.99
CA ILE A 56 1.18 -14.33 2.82
C ILE A 56 0.06 -14.33 3.87
N ARG A 57 -0.31 -13.16 4.41
CA ARG A 57 -1.44 -13.04 5.33
C ARG A 57 -2.78 -13.29 4.66
N LEU A 58 -2.98 -12.77 3.46
CA LEU A 58 -4.16 -13.07 2.64
C LEU A 58 -4.25 -14.57 2.36
N ALA A 59 -3.13 -15.21 1.98
CA ALA A 59 -3.09 -16.64 1.73
C ALA A 59 -3.35 -17.50 2.99
N ARG A 60 -2.86 -17.07 4.17
CA ARG A 60 -3.16 -17.72 5.46
C ARG A 60 -4.65 -17.64 5.83
N ARG A 61 -5.37 -16.65 5.33
CA ARG A 61 -6.82 -16.49 5.46
C ARG A 61 -7.61 -17.24 4.39
N GLY A 62 -6.95 -18.05 3.54
CA GLY A 62 -7.59 -18.88 2.52
C GLY A 62 -7.85 -18.16 1.19
N CYS A 63 -7.29 -16.97 0.96
CA CYS A 63 -7.42 -16.31 -0.33
C CYS A 63 -6.55 -16.97 -1.41
N ASP A 64 -7.05 -17.05 -2.65
CA ASP A 64 -6.25 -17.35 -3.85
C ASP A 64 -5.51 -16.07 -4.27
N VAL A 65 -4.18 -16.01 -4.00
CA VAL A 65 -3.41 -14.77 -4.10
C VAL A 65 -2.64 -14.68 -5.41
N VAL A 66 -2.76 -13.51 -6.06
CA VAL A 66 -1.89 -13.06 -7.15
C VAL A 66 -1.08 -11.87 -6.63
N ALA A 67 0.23 -12.06 -6.45
CA ALA A 67 1.15 -11.05 -5.92
C ALA A 67 1.90 -10.37 -7.08
N VAL A 68 1.77 -9.05 -7.17
CA VAL A 68 2.36 -8.25 -8.25
C VAL A 68 3.23 -7.14 -7.67
N ASP A 69 4.44 -7.02 -8.20
CA ASP A 69 5.33 -5.90 -7.90
C ASP A 69 6.13 -5.49 -9.15
N LEU A 70 6.60 -4.26 -9.18
CA LEU A 70 7.49 -3.77 -10.21
C LEU A 70 8.92 -4.35 -10.07
N SER A 71 9.33 -4.64 -8.82
CA SER A 71 10.65 -5.16 -8.45
C SER A 71 10.71 -6.68 -8.61
N LEU A 72 11.66 -7.14 -9.41
CA LEU A 72 11.99 -8.56 -9.51
C LEU A 72 12.55 -9.11 -8.20
N ALA A 73 13.36 -8.32 -7.48
CA ALA A 73 13.93 -8.73 -6.20
C ALA A 73 12.81 -8.91 -5.14
N GLY A 74 11.84 -7.99 -5.11
CA GLY A 74 10.66 -8.11 -4.25
C GLY A 74 9.85 -9.36 -4.53
N VAL A 75 9.52 -9.61 -5.80
CA VAL A 75 8.77 -10.81 -6.22
C VAL A 75 9.51 -12.10 -5.87
N LYS A 76 10.85 -12.16 -6.04
CA LYS A 76 11.65 -13.32 -5.63
C LYS A 76 11.60 -13.54 -4.11
N ALA A 77 11.73 -12.47 -3.33
CA ALA A 77 11.62 -12.54 -1.87
C ALA A 77 10.23 -13.00 -1.41
N ALA A 78 9.16 -12.48 -2.04
CA ALA A 78 7.79 -12.90 -1.78
C ALA A 78 7.58 -14.40 -2.07
N ARG A 79 8.07 -14.88 -3.21
CA ARG A 79 8.01 -16.30 -3.57
C ARG A 79 8.75 -17.19 -2.56
N GLU A 80 9.92 -16.77 -2.11
CA GLU A 80 10.70 -17.50 -1.10
C GLU A 80 9.97 -17.51 0.26
N ARG A 81 9.32 -16.41 0.67
CA ARG A 81 8.47 -16.34 1.86
C ARG A 81 7.35 -17.37 1.80
N PHE A 82 6.66 -17.49 0.67
CA PHE A 82 5.60 -18.47 0.46
C PHE A 82 6.11 -19.90 0.52
N ARG A 83 7.28 -20.16 -0.08
CA ARG A 83 7.94 -21.48 -0.03
C ARG A 83 8.24 -21.90 1.41
N ARG A 84 8.76 -20.99 2.24
CA ARG A 84 9.03 -21.26 3.67
C ARG A 84 7.74 -21.50 4.47
N ASP A 85 6.64 -20.87 4.10
CA ASP A 85 5.32 -21.02 4.76
C ASP A 85 4.55 -22.25 4.25
N GLY A 86 5.07 -22.99 3.27
CA GLY A 86 4.40 -24.15 2.66
C GLY A 86 3.15 -23.80 1.86
N ARG A 87 3.02 -22.55 1.39
CA ARG A 87 1.88 -22.05 0.62
C ARG A 87 2.29 -21.71 -0.81
N SER A 88 1.28 -21.52 -1.65
CA SER A 88 1.45 -21.10 -3.04
C SER A 88 0.67 -19.84 -3.35
N ALA A 89 1.16 -19.09 -4.34
CA ALA A 89 0.48 -17.96 -4.96
C ALA A 89 1.02 -17.80 -6.39
N PHE A 90 0.37 -16.96 -7.17
CA PHE A 90 0.91 -16.50 -8.46
C PHE A 90 1.75 -15.25 -8.24
N PHE A 91 2.95 -15.22 -8.80
CA PHE A 91 3.90 -14.11 -8.66
C PHE A 91 4.22 -13.52 -10.04
N VAL A 92 4.01 -12.20 -10.17
CA VAL A 92 4.15 -11.50 -11.45
C VAL A 92 4.95 -10.22 -11.27
N VAL A 93 5.94 -9.99 -12.13
CA VAL A 93 6.64 -8.70 -12.22
C VAL A 93 5.92 -7.85 -13.27
N ALA A 94 5.26 -6.77 -12.84
CA ALA A 94 4.52 -5.90 -13.75
C ALA A 94 4.41 -4.47 -13.21
N ASP A 95 4.15 -3.54 -14.14
CA ASP A 95 3.74 -2.18 -13.83
C ASP A 95 2.26 -2.16 -13.45
N ALA A 96 1.94 -1.53 -12.31
CA ALA A 96 0.58 -1.43 -11.80
C ALA A 96 -0.38 -0.66 -12.75
N GLU A 97 0.14 0.22 -13.61
CA GLU A 97 -0.63 0.91 -14.63
C GLU A 97 -0.85 0.10 -15.91
N ARG A 98 -0.27 -1.13 -15.99
CA ARG A 98 -0.38 -2.05 -17.14
C ARG A 98 -0.31 -3.49 -16.70
N LEU A 99 -1.36 -3.97 -16.06
CA LEU A 99 -1.41 -5.32 -15.51
C LEU A 99 -1.65 -6.37 -16.61
N PRO A 100 -0.89 -7.48 -16.62
CA PRO A 100 -1.00 -8.52 -17.66
C PRO A 100 -2.19 -9.47 -17.41
N PHE A 101 -3.33 -8.92 -16.99
CA PHE A 101 -4.54 -9.68 -16.69
C PHE A 101 -5.68 -9.27 -17.60
N ARG A 102 -6.57 -10.21 -17.89
CA ARG A 102 -7.83 -9.91 -18.57
C ARG A 102 -8.75 -9.07 -17.68
N ASP A 103 -9.73 -8.44 -18.29
CA ASP A 103 -10.77 -7.70 -17.58
C ASP A 103 -11.49 -8.62 -16.58
N GLY A 104 -11.76 -8.08 -15.41
CA GLY A 104 -12.47 -8.78 -14.34
C GLY A 104 -11.76 -10.03 -13.79
N ALA A 105 -10.44 -10.17 -13.98
CA ALA A 105 -9.70 -11.34 -13.53
C ALA A 105 -9.61 -11.48 -12.01
N MET A 106 -9.80 -10.38 -11.27
CA MET A 106 -9.64 -10.32 -9.82
C MET A 106 -10.97 -10.04 -9.13
N SER A 107 -11.28 -10.80 -8.08
CA SER A 107 -12.47 -10.58 -7.24
C SER A 107 -12.24 -9.47 -6.22
N ALA A 108 -10.98 -9.24 -5.83
CA ALA A 108 -10.60 -8.14 -4.96
C ALA A 108 -9.16 -7.70 -5.19
N VAL A 109 -8.84 -6.49 -4.75
CA VAL A 109 -7.49 -5.92 -4.74
C VAL A 109 -7.16 -5.46 -3.32
N TRP A 110 -5.98 -5.84 -2.85
CA TRP A 110 -5.30 -5.24 -1.72
C TRP A 110 -4.14 -4.39 -2.24
N SER A 111 -3.99 -3.19 -1.73
CA SER A 111 -2.86 -2.31 -2.01
C SER A 111 -2.42 -1.62 -0.73
N SER A 112 -1.16 -1.76 -0.37
CA SER A 112 -0.61 -1.16 0.84
C SER A 112 0.64 -0.38 0.51
N LEU A 113 0.62 0.91 0.82
CA LEU A 113 1.76 1.82 0.61
C LEU A 113 2.27 1.81 -0.84
N LEU A 114 1.34 1.83 -1.80
CA LEU A 114 1.65 1.86 -3.22
C LEU A 114 1.07 3.08 -3.94
N LEU A 115 -0.21 3.44 -3.71
CA LEU A 115 -0.88 4.47 -4.52
C LEU A 115 -0.20 5.84 -4.38
N HIS A 116 0.48 6.08 -3.28
CA HIS A 116 1.23 7.31 -3.04
C HIS A 116 2.48 7.48 -3.93
N HIS A 117 2.90 6.44 -4.66
CA HIS A 117 3.93 6.51 -5.71
C HIS A 117 3.41 7.08 -7.03
N PHE A 118 2.08 7.20 -7.18
CA PHE A 118 1.41 7.70 -8.38
C PHE A 118 0.84 9.10 -8.13
N PRO A 119 1.65 10.17 -8.20
CA PRO A 119 1.24 11.51 -7.77
C PRO A 119 0.04 12.06 -8.54
N LYS A 120 -0.18 11.61 -9.77
CA LYS A 120 -1.31 12.03 -10.61
C LYS A 120 -2.49 11.08 -10.56
N LEU A 121 -2.28 9.80 -10.29
CA LEU A 121 -3.29 8.73 -10.35
C LEU A 121 -4.07 8.78 -11.68
N ASP A 122 -3.35 8.92 -12.80
CA ASP A 122 -4.01 9.15 -14.10
C ASP A 122 -4.57 7.87 -14.71
N ARG A 123 -3.82 6.77 -14.70
CA ARG A 123 -4.18 5.49 -15.33
C ARG A 123 -4.51 4.37 -14.34
N LEU A 124 -3.90 4.44 -13.15
CA LEU A 124 -4.01 3.37 -12.17
C LEU A 124 -5.47 3.08 -11.75
N PRO A 125 -6.35 4.08 -11.49
CA PRO A 125 -7.73 3.79 -11.14
C PRO A 125 -8.51 3.05 -12.24
N GLU A 126 -8.31 3.40 -13.51
CA GLU A 126 -8.94 2.77 -14.66
C GLU A 126 -8.42 1.34 -14.85
N GLU A 127 -7.12 1.13 -14.67
CA GLU A 127 -6.53 -0.21 -14.76
C GLU A 127 -7.03 -1.12 -13.63
N LEU A 128 -7.12 -0.61 -12.40
CA LEU A 128 -7.71 -1.33 -11.28
C LEU A 128 -9.20 -1.64 -11.53
N ALA A 129 -9.92 -0.70 -12.11
CA ALA A 129 -11.32 -0.90 -12.49
C ALA A 129 -11.48 -1.95 -13.60
N ARG A 130 -10.54 -2.02 -14.53
CA ARG A 130 -10.55 -3.02 -15.60
C ARG A 130 -10.35 -4.43 -15.06
N VAL A 131 -9.39 -4.63 -14.17
CA VAL A 131 -9.04 -5.98 -13.69
C VAL A 131 -9.91 -6.49 -12.56
N THR A 132 -10.66 -5.60 -11.86
CA THR A 132 -11.39 -5.93 -10.62
C THR A 132 -12.90 -5.93 -10.82
N THR A 133 -13.57 -6.98 -10.34
CA THR A 133 -15.04 -7.08 -10.33
C THR A 133 -15.67 -6.73 -8.97
N GLY A 134 -14.88 -6.71 -7.90
CA GLY A 134 -15.38 -6.56 -6.53
C GLY A 134 -14.70 -5.44 -5.74
N LYS A 135 -14.14 -5.79 -4.61
CA LYS A 135 -13.60 -4.82 -3.64
C LYS A 135 -12.17 -4.42 -3.96
N LEU A 136 -11.87 -3.14 -3.71
CA LEU A 136 -10.51 -2.63 -3.66
C LEU A 136 -10.26 -2.01 -2.29
N VAL A 137 -9.15 -2.42 -1.66
CA VAL A 137 -8.70 -1.83 -0.39
C VAL A 137 -7.36 -1.15 -0.61
N ALA A 138 -7.25 0.08 -0.15
CA ALA A 138 -6.00 0.83 -0.13
C ALA A 138 -5.65 1.28 1.29
N PHE A 139 -4.39 1.07 1.68
CA PHE A 139 -3.84 1.53 2.95
C PHE A 139 -2.65 2.46 2.68
N GLU A 140 -2.80 3.76 2.97
CA GLU A 140 -1.92 4.80 2.44
C GLU A 140 -1.54 5.87 3.47
N PRO A 141 -0.40 6.59 3.28
CA PRO A 141 -0.04 7.74 4.09
C PRO A 141 -1.07 8.87 3.97
N ASN A 142 -1.45 9.44 5.11
CA ASN A 142 -2.49 10.46 5.23
C ASN A 142 -1.92 11.87 5.17
N ALA A 143 -2.25 12.62 4.11
CA ALA A 143 -1.84 14.01 3.94
C ALA A 143 -2.58 15.02 4.84
N HIS A 144 -3.67 14.63 5.52
CA HIS A 144 -4.27 15.47 6.55
C HIS A 144 -3.41 15.54 7.82
N ASN A 145 -2.56 14.54 8.06
CA ASN A 145 -1.55 14.60 9.09
C ASN A 145 -0.39 15.50 8.62
N PHE A 146 -0.22 16.64 9.29
CA PHE A 146 0.76 17.66 8.90
C PHE A 146 2.19 17.14 8.91
N LEU A 147 2.57 16.31 9.87
CA LEU A 147 3.90 15.71 9.94
C LEU A 147 4.14 14.75 8.77
N SER A 148 3.15 13.91 8.45
CA SER A 148 3.21 13.04 7.27
C SER A 148 3.27 13.86 5.99
N TRP A 149 2.50 14.94 5.90
CA TRP A 149 2.51 15.83 4.73
C TRP A 149 3.90 16.47 4.53
N ILE A 150 4.52 17.00 5.59
CA ILE A 150 5.88 17.56 5.53
C ILE A 150 6.87 16.48 5.11
N ALA A 151 6.85 15.31 5.77
CA ALA A 151 7.78 14.22 5.48
C ALA A 151 7.76 13.80 4.01
N PHE A 152 6.56 13.55 3.45
CA PHE A 152 6.42 13.06 2.09
C PHE A 152 6.47 14.15 1.00
N ASN A 153 6.04 15.37 1.28
CA ASN A 153 5.92 16.39 0.25
C ASN A 153 7.01 17.47 0.29
N VAL A 154 7.71 17.61 1.41
CA VAL A 154 8.79 18.58 1.58
C VAL A 154 10.12 17.86 1.75
N VAL A 155 10.28 17.11 2.85
CA VAL A 155 11.56 16.47 3.20
C VAL A 155 12.00 15.49 2.13
N ASN A 156 11.09 14.60 1.69
CA ASN A 156 11.39 13.62 0.65
C ASN A 156 11.73 14.27 -0.71
N VAL A 157 11.05 15.36 -1.07
CA VAL A 157 11.28 16.05 -2.36
C VAL A 157 12.57 16.83 -2.37
N VAL A 158 12.88 17.54 -1.27
CA VAL A 158 14.03 18.46 -1.18
C VAL A 158 15.33 17.70 -0.89
N TRP A 159 15.31 16.79 0.09
CA TRP A 159 16.54 16.12 0.56
C TRP A 159 16.64 14.66 0.15
N GLY A 160 15.53 14.03 -0.29
CA GLY A 160 15.51 12.60 -0.57
C GLY A 160 15.78 11.77 0.68
N LEU A 161 14.78 11.04 1.15
CA LEU A 161 15.02 10.08 2.23
C LEU A 161 15.61 8.80 1.63
N SER A 162 16.60 8.20 2.30
CA SER A 162 17.26 6.98 1.83
C SER A 162 16.32 5.77 1.66
N THR A 163 15.11 5.86 2.22
CA THR A 163 14.10 4.81 2.22
C THR A 163 12.91 5.10 1.29
N THR A 164 12.96 6.20 0.53
CA THR A 164 11.83 6.66 -0.29
C THR A 164 12.29 7.17 -1.66
N THR A 165 11.41 7.06 -2.66
CA THR A 165 11.64 7.68 -3.96
C THR A 165 11.08 9.10 -4.03
N ARG A 166 11.57 9.91 -4.97
CA ARG A 166 11.09 11.30 -5.15
C ARG A 166 9.63 11.40 -5.63
N ASN A 167 9.05 10.30 -6.10
CA ASN A 167 7.66 10.27 -6.57
C ASN A 167 6.65 10.17 -5.42
N GLN A 168 7.04 9.71 -4.26
CA GLN A 168 6.14 9.48 -3.13
C GLN A 168 5.53 10.78 -2.61
N ARG A 169 4.21 10.75 -2.41
CA ARG A 169 3.43 11.86 -1.84
C ARG A 169 2.39 11.31 -0.88
N ALA A 170 2.26 11.92 0.30
CA ALA A 170 1.11 11.62 1.16
C ALA A 170 -0.20 11.98 0.42
N LEU A 171 -1.21 11.13 0.55
CA LEU A 171 -2.47 11.28 -0.18
C LEU A 171 -3.56 11.94 0.68
N PHE A 172 -4.31 12.83 0.07
CA PHE A 172 -5.57 13.31 0.63
C PHE A 172 -6.68 12.31 0.28
N PRO A 173 -7.32 11.63 1.26
CA PRO A 173 -8.37 10.64 1.00
C PRO A 173 -9.46 11.15 0.07
N GLY A 174 -9.92 12.40 0.26
CA GLY A 174 -10.94 12.99 -0.60
C GLY A 174 -10.50 13.17 -2.06
N ARG A 175 -9.20 13.40 -2.33
CA ARG A 175 -8.67 13.47 -3.70
C ARG A 175 -8.60 12.07 -4.32
N LEU A 176 -8.12 11.09 -3.56
CA LEU A 176 -8.09 9.69 -3.98
C LEU A 176 -9.51 9.20 -4.30
N ASN A 177 -10.46 9.42 -3.37
CA ASN A 177 -11.86 9.00 -3.54
C ASN A 177 -12.50 9.56 -4.83
N ARG A 178 -12.24 10.84 -5.16
CA ARG A 178 -12.74 11.44 -6.41
C ARG A 178 -12.15 10.77 -7.66
N ARG A 179 -10.86 10.39 -7.64
CA ARG A 179 -10.23 9.69 -8.76
C ARG A 179 -10.80 8.28 -8.92
N MET A 180 -10.92 7.56 -7.81
CA MET A 180 -11.51 6.22 -7.80
C MET A 180 -12.98 6.21 -8.22
N ALA A 181 -13.75 7.24 -7.82
CA ALA A 181 -15.15 7.37 -8.23
C ALA A 181 -15.32 7.57 -9.74
N ARG A 182 -14.41 8.30 -10.39
CA ARG A 182 -14.41 8.46 -11.86
C ARG A 182 -14.14 7.15 -12.59
N ALA A 183 -13.37 6.25 -11.98
CA ALA A 183 -13.12 4.91 -12.50
C ALA A 183 -14.23 3.89 -12.13
N GLY A 184 -15.32 4.34 -11.49
CA GLY A 184 -16.47 3.51 -11.15
C GLY A 184 -16.35 2.78 -9.82
N PHE A 185 -15.56 3.28 -8.88
CA PHE A 185 -15.50 2.77 -7.51
C PHE A 185 -16.34 3.66 -6.56
N ARG A 186 -17.02 3.04 -5.59
CA ARG A 186 -17.72 3.72 -4.51
C ARG A 186 -17.06 3.42 -3.18
N VAL A 187 -16.88 4.44 -2.35
CA VAL A 187 -16.35 4.27 -0.98
C VAL A 187 -17.37 3.51 -0.15
N GLU A 188 -16.94 2.42 0.45
CA GLU A 188 -17.71 1.61 1.40
C GLU A 188 -17.26 1.89 2.84
N LEU A 189 -15.95 2.10 3.04
CA LEU A 189 -15.35 2.35 4.34
C LEU A 189 -14.18 3.32 4.19
N LEU A 190 -14.04 4.26 5.13
CA LEU A 190 -12.84 5.09 5.29
C LEU A 190 -12.50 5.16 6.77
N GLU A 191 -11.34 4.64 7.15
CA GLU A 191 -10.82 4.68 8.50
C GLU A 191 -9.48 5.39 8.56
N PHE A 192 -9.29 6.18 9.61
CA PHE A 192 -8.03 6.83 9.89
C PHE A 192 -7.28 6.04 10.94
N VAL A 193 -6.07 5.59 10.58
CA VAL A 193 -5.27 4.67 11.39
C VAL A 193 -4.02 5.40 11.87
N HIS A 194 -3.88 5.53 13.18
CA HIS A 194 -2.64 6.01 13.77
C HIS A 194 -1.75 4.80 14.08
N ARG A 195 -0.61 4.75 13.40
CA ARG A 195 0.43 3.77 13.71
C ARG A 195 1.70 4.52 14.07
N PRO A 196 2.26 4.28 15.26
CA PRO A 196 3.57 4.83 15.61
C PRO A 196 4.57 4.49 14.50
N TRP A 197 5.41 5.45 14.14
CA TRP A 197 6.53 5.17 13.25
C TRP A 197 7.43 4.17 13.98
N GLN A 198 7.51 2.95 13.48
CA GLN A 198 8.49 1.98 13.93
C GLN A 198 9.83 2.40 13.31
N ASP A 199 10.59 3.17 14.08
CA ASP A 199 11.97 3.45 13.79
C ASP A 199 12.80 2.55 14.71
N ASP A 200 13.64 1.69 14.15
CA ASP A 200 14.57 0.83 14.91
C ASP A 200 15.63 1.62 15.66
N SER A 201 15.74 2.92 15.39
CA SER A 201 16.60 3.81 16.17
C SER A 201 15.93 4.09 17.53
N GLN A 202 16.56 3.67 18.61
CA GLN A 202 16.13 3.95 20.01
C GLN A 202 16.03 5.45 20.35
N SER A 203 16.38 6.33 19.44
CA SER A 203 16.31 7.78 19.61
C SER A 203 15.08 8.38 18.91
N VAL A 204 13.90 8.08 19.41
CA VAL A 204 12.77 8.96 19.12
C VAL A 204 13.09 10.32 19.71
N SER A 205 13.37 11.32 18.87
CA SER A 205 13.76 12.64 19.35
C SER A 205 12.68 13.20 20.27
N PHE A 206 13.08 13.90 21.35
CA PHE A 206 12.17 14.60 22.26
C PHE A 206 11.14 15.45 21.49
N VAL A 207 11.56 16.11 20.43
CA VAL A 207 10.71 16.90 19.54
C VAL A 207 9.57 16.07 18.94
N ARG A 208 9.83 14.83 18.54
CA ARG A 208 8.81 13.94 18.00
C ARG A 208 7.79 13.52 19.07
N ARG A 209 8.24 13.21 20.28
CA ARG A 209 7.32 12.87 21.40
C ARG A 209 6.40 14.04 21.75
N VAL A 210 6.96 15.26 21.79
CA VAL A 210 6.18 16.48 22.02
C VAL A 210 5.18 16.70 20.88
N ALA A 211 5.60 16.57 19.62
CA ALA A 211 4.72 16.70 18.48
C ALA A 211 3.59 15.65 18.48
N GLU A 212 3.90 14.39 18.78
CA GLU A 212 2.90 13.31 18.92
C GLU A 212 1.91 13.61 20.06
N ALA A 213 2.39 14.11 21.23
CA ALA A 213 1.53 14.49 22.34
C ALA A 213 0.61 15.67 21.97
N LEU A 214 1.11 16.70 21.31
CA LEU A 214 0.31 17.83 20.83
C LEU A 214 -0.75 17.39 19.82
N MET A 215 -0.45 16.38 19.01
CA MET A 215 -1.39 15.85 18.04
C MET A 215 -2.56 15.08 18.69
N THR A 216 -2.45 14.64 19.96
CA THR A 216 -3.50 13.84 20.61
C THR A 216 -4.83 14.59 20.80
N VAL A 217 -4.81 15.91 20.85
CA VAL A 217 -6.01 16.75 20.97
C VAL A 217 -6.75 16.97 19.65
N LEU A 218 -6.15 16.59 18.52
CA LEU A 218 -6.74 16.78 17.22
C LEU A 218 -7.71 15.63 16.87
N PRO A 219 -8.75 15.90 16.05
CA PRO A 219 -9.57 14.85 15.47
C PRO A 219 -8.74 13.78 14.74
N MET A 220 -9.18 12.51 14.79
CA MET A 220 -8.43 11.36 14.30
C MET A 220 -7.93 11.54 12.85
N ARG A 221 -8.72 12.19 11.97
CA ARG A 221 -8.33 12.46 10.57
C ARG A 221 -7.03 13.28 10.43
N PHE A 222 -6.72 14.13 11.41
CA PHE A 222 -5.49 14.95 11.41
C PHE A 222 -4.36 14.30 12.20
N ARG A 223 -4.70 13.46 13.19
CA ARG A 223 -3.74 12.76 14.04
C ARG A 223 -3.20 11.50 13.38
N ALA A 224 -4.06 10.75 12.69
CA ALA A 224 -3.69 9.50 12.04
C ALA A 224 -2.69 9.76 10.91
N ASN A 225 -1.58 9.03 10.92
CA ASN A 225 -0.55 9.12 9.87
C ASN A 225 -0.88 8.28 8.62
N LYS A 226 -1.87 7.41 8.71
CA LYS A 226 -2.35 6.57 7.60
C LYS A 226 -3.87 6.53 7.55
N PHE A 227 -4.40 6.07 6.44
CA PHE A 227 -5.82 5.74 6.29
C PHE A 227 -5.96 4.43 5.54
N LEU A 228 -7.03 3.71 5.88
CA LEU A 228 -7.56 2.57 5.12
C LEU A 228 -8.82 3.02 4.41
N VAL A 229 -8.93 2.74 3.14
CA VAL A 229 -10.16 2.93 2.39
C VAL A 229 -10.53 1.65 1.66
N ARG A 230 -11.80 1.26 1.78
CA ARG A 230 -12.39 0.15 1.03
C ARG A 230 -13.40 0.71 0.04
N TYR A 231 -13.23 0.30 -1.18
CA TYR A 231 -14.15 0.61 -2.28
C TYR A 231 -14.88 -0.64 -2.72
N ASN A 232 -16.07 -0.45 -3.25
CA ASN A 232 -16.79 -1.46 -4.01
C ASN A 232 -16.86 -1.03 -5.47
N ARG A 233 -16.71 -1.99 -6.39
CA ARG A 233 -16.90 -1.73 -7.82
C ARG A 233 -18.37 -1.46 -8.06
N ALA A 234 -18.69 -0.33 -8.69
CA ALA A 234 -20.05 -0.07 -9.14
C ALA A 234 -20.37 -1.04 -10.28
N SER A 235 -21.45 -1.77 -10.14
CA SER A 235 -22.03 -2.64 -11.18
C SER A 235 -22.46 -1.85 -12.40
#